data_431f3de2fb8742b1b3836aae1157d0d6
#
_entry.id   431f3de2fb8742b1b3836aae1157d0d6
#
_cell.length_a   1.000
_cell.length_b   1.000
_cell.length_c   1.000
_cell.angle_alpha   90.00
_cell.angle_beta   90.00
_cell.angle_gamma   90.00
#
_symmetry.space_group_name_H-M   'P 1'
#
loop_
_entity.id
_entity.type
_entity.pdbx_description
1 polymer ?
#
loop_
_entity_poly.entity_id
_entity_poly.type
_entity_poly.pdbx_seq_one_letter_code
_entity_poly.pdbx_strand_id
1 'polypeptide(L)'
;MHPSPQPEAAPHATPDEFRAALSQLAAGVSLVTVHDPEDGEDIGMTATSFLSVSLEPPLVLISVREDSRMDEVLSRVDTWAVSVLTDGQKTIGSRFAMKGRLSDRLLFADTPHHCGPQTGAPLIEDALATVECRTEQRIPVGDHTLLVGRVLEAAVPNPGGRPLLYFRGGYRALG
;
A
#
# COMPACT_ATOMS: atom_id res chain seq x y z
N MET A 1 3.58 38.43 -37.97
CA MET A 1 3.88 37.08 -37.51
C MET A 1 2.90 36.80 -36.36
N HIS A 2 1.79 36.07 -36.62
CA HIS A 2 0.83 35.72 -35.57
C HIS A 2 1.37 34.50 -34.83
N PRO A 3 1.37 34.49 -33.49
CA PRO A 3 1.72 33.28 -32.73
C PRO A 3 0.66 32.23 -33.03
N SER A 4 1.11 31.03 -33.39
CA SER A 4 0.24 29.87 -33.53
C SER A 4 -0.48 29.60 -32.19
N PRO A 5 -1.80 29.31 -32.19
CA PRO A 5 -2.50 28.97 -30.97
C PRO A 5 -1.86 27.73 -30.37
N GLN A 6 -1.52 27.82 -29.07
CA GLN A 6 -1.10 26.64 -28.32
C GLN A 6 -2.28 25.65 -28.27
N PRO A 7 -2.04 24.35 -28.41
CA PRO A 7 -3.12 23.37 -28.30
C PRO A 7 -3.75 23.51 -26.91
N GLU A 8 -5.06 23.74 -26.91
CA GLU A 8 -5.87 23.80 -25.71
C GLU A 8 -5.70 22.46 -24.94
N ALA A 9 -5.32 22.56 -23.66
CA ALA A 9 -5.14 21.36 -22.85
C ALA A 9 -6.43 20.52 -22.86
N ALA A 10 -6.32 19.23 -23.09
CA ALA A 10 -7.47 18.33 -23.09
C ALA A 10 -8.25 18.46 -21.77
N PRO A 11 -9.59 18.48 -21.82
CA PRO A 11 -10.41 18.60 -20.61
C PRO A 11 -10.12 17.43 -19.66
N HIS A 12 -9.92 17.72 -18.38
CA HIS A 12 -9.68 16.73 -17.35
C HIS A 12 -10.60 17.01 -16.14
N ALA A 13 -10.93 15.97 -15.39
CA ALA A 13 -11.73 16.08 -14.19
C ALA A 13 -11.01 16.90 -13.12
N THR A 14 -11.75 17.70 -12.37
CA THR A 14 -11.21 18.38 -11.20
C THR A 14 -10.86 17.37 -10.09
N PRO A 15 -9.93 17.70 -9.18
CA PRO A 15 -9.60 16.82 -8.04
C PRO A 15 -10.81 16.42 -7.21
N ASP A 16 -11.81 17.27 -7.07
CA ASP A 16 -13.01 16.99 -6.28
C ASP A 16 -13.96 16.03 -7.00
N GLU A 17 -14.15 16.21 -8.31
CA GLU A 17 -14.91 15.25 -9.13
C GLU A 17 -14.25 13.88 -9.13
N PHE A 18 -12.93 13.84 -9.30
CA PHE A 18 -12.15 12.61 -9.23
C PHE A 18 -12.31 11.91 -7.88
N ARG A 19 -12.12 12.62 -6.75
CA ARG A 19 -12.30 12.05 -5.40
C ARG A 19 -13.72 11.56 -5.18
N ALA A 20 -14.73 12.33 -5.60
CA ALA A 20 -16.13 11.94 -5.46
C ALA A 20 -16.43 10.64 -6.20
N ALA A 21 -15.96 10.50 -7.44
CA ALA A 21 -16.12 9.28 -8.23
C ALA A 21 -15.39 8.09 -7.59
N LEU A 22 -14.10 8.24 -7.27
CA LEU A 22 -13.28 7.15 -6.71
C LEU A 22 -13.69 6.77 -5.29
N SER A 23 -14.37 7.64 -4.54
CA SER A 23 -14.95 7.28 -3.23
C SER A 23 -16.05 6.22 -3.32
N GLN A 24 -16.64 6.01 -4.52
CA GLN A 24 -17.64 4.96 -4.76
C GLN A 24 -17.01 3.58 -4.99
N LEU A 25 -15.70 3.49 -5.17
CA LEU A 25 -14.99 2.22 -5.26
C LEU A 25 -14.73 1.67 -3.86
N ALA A 26 -15.32 0.54 -3.52
CA ALA A 26 -14.97 -0.20 -2.31
C ALA A 26 -13.64 -0.95 -2.54
N ALA A 27 -12.69 -0.74 -1.66
CA ALA A 27 -11.38 -1.37 -1.77
C ALA A 27 -11.00 -2.09 -0.46
N GLY A 28 -10.29 -3.20 -0.58
CA GLY A 28 -9.67 -3.86 0.56
C GLY A 28 -8.59 -2.97 1.16
N VAL A 29 -8.41 -3.06 2.47
CA VAL A 29 -7.37 -2.32 3.19
C VAL A 29 -6.20 -3.25 3.49
N SER A 30 -5.02 -2.82 3.11
CA SER A 30 -3.78 -3.55 3.35
C SER A 30 -2.77 -2.67 4.07
N LEU A 31 -1.84 -3.30 4.79
CA LEU A 31 -0.64 -2.66 5.29
C LEU A 31 0.55 -3.10 4.43
N VAL A 32 1.19 -2.16 3.77
CA VAL A 32 2.48 -2.35 3.09
C VAL A 32 3.58 -2.09 4.10
N THR A 33 4.56 -2.97 4.16
CA THR A 33 5.67 -2.90 5.11
C THR A 33 7.00 -3.12 4.41
N VAL A 34 8.05 -2.50 4.94
CA VAL A 34 9.43 -2.69 4.51
C VAL A 34 10.35 -2.66 5.72
N HIS A 35 11.37 -3.50 5.74
CA HIS A 35 12.47 -3.41 6.68
C HIS A 35 13.62 -2.64 6.04
N ASP A 36 14.05 -1.56 6.69
CA ASP A 36 15.18 -0.76 6.24
C ASP A 36 16.47 -1.29 6.90
N PRO A 37 17.36 -1.96 6.16
CA PRO A 37 18.56 -2.52 6.75
C PRO A 37 19.60 -1.47 7.13
N GLU A 38 19.50 -0.23 6.61
CA GLU A 38 20.46 0.84 6.94
C GLU A 38 20.22 1.38 8.35
N ASP A 39 18.96 1.65 8.67
CA ASP A 39 18.57 2.22 9.97
C ASP A 39 18.11 1.13 10.95
N GLY A 40 17.86 -0.09 10.47
CA GLY A 40 17.25 -1.19 11.23
C GLY A 40 15.79 -0.87 11.61
N GLU A 41 15.12 -0.01 10.85
CA GLU A 41 13.75 0.42 11.10
C GLU A 41 12.75 -0.29 10.21
N ASP A 42 11.57 -0.54 10.77
CA ASP A 42 10.41 -1.02 10.04
C ASP A 42 9.52 0.16 9.67
N ILE A 43 9.13 0.24 8.40
CA ILE A 43 8.23 1.26 7.89
C ILE A 43 6.94 0.61 7.42
N GLY A 44 5.81 1.24 7.74
CA GLY A 44 4.48 0.77 7.33
C GLY A 44 3.65 1.86 6.68
N MET A 45 2.79 1.47 5.75
CA MET A 45 1.86 2.35 5.07
C MET A 45 0.53 1.63 4.81
N THR A 46 -0.57 2.21 5.26
CA THR A 46 -1.90 1.72 4.87
C THR A 46 -2.18 2.05 3.41
N ALA A 47 -2.59 1.06 2.66
CA ALA A 47 -2.89 1.18 1.24
C ALA A 47 -4.22 0.52 0.87
N THR A 48 -4.90 1.10 -0.10
CA THR A 48 -6.06 0.53 -0.82
C THR A 48 -5.72 0.23 -2.28
N SER A 49 -4.47 0.45 -2.67
CA SER A 49 -3.96 0.32 -4.04
C SER A 49 -3.30 -1.03 -4.35
N PHE A 50 -3.48 -2.02 -3.48
CA PHE A 50 -2.93 -3.36 -3.69
C PHE A 50 -3.79 -4.13 -4.68
N LEU A 51 -3.17 -4.64 -5.76
CA LEU A 51 -3.88 -5.43 -6.76
C LEU A 51 -3.00 -6.57 -7.33
N SER A 52 -3.66 -7.65 -7.74
CA SER A 52 -3.05 -8.74 -8.51
C SER A 52 -2.88 -8.33 -9.96
N VAL A 53 -1.69 -8.55 -10.53
CA VAL A 53 -1.34 -8.18 -11.92
C VAL A 53 -1.24 -9.40 -12.84
N SER A 54 -0.54 -10.45 -12.39
CA SER A 54 -0.24 -11.64 -13.18
C SER A 54 -0.15 -12.86 -12.29
N LEU A 55 -0.49 -14.01 -12.82
CA LEU A 55 -0.35 -15.30 -12.14
C LEU A 55 0.95 -16.01 -12.56
N GLU A 56 1.37 -15.86 -13.80
CA GLU A 56 2.60 -16.45 -14.35
C GLU A 56 3.40 -15.40 -15.13
N PRO A 57 4.45 -14.84 -14.53
CA PRO A 57 4.87 -14.97 -13.14
C PRO A 57 3.89 -14.31 -12.16
N PRO A 58 3.91 -14.69 -10.86
CA PRO A 58 3.04 -14.08 -9.87
C PRO A 58 3.49 -12.64 -9.59
N LEU A 59 2.70 -11.66 -10.02
CA LEU A 59 2.98 -10.24 -9.88
C LEU A 59 1.82 -9.51 -9.20
N VAL A 60 2.18 -8.57 -8.37
CA VAL A 60 1.27 -7.64 -7.70
C VAL A 60 1.71 -6.20 -7.93
N LEU A 61 0.81 -5.24 -7.68
CA LEU A 61 1.09 -3.82 -7.79
C LEU A 61 0.63 -3.09 -6.54
N ILE A 62 1.45 -2.12 -6.12
CA ILE A 62 1.08 -1.08 -5.16
C ILE A 62 1.40 0.30 -5.74
N SER A 63 0.70 1.33 -5.25
CA SER A 63 0.98 2.73 -5.55
C SER A 63 1.45 3.43 -4.29
N VAL A 64 2.60 4.08 -4.37
CA VAL A 64 3.24 4.79 -3.26
C VAL A 64 3.37 6.26 -3.65
N ARG A 65 3.02 7.16 -2.72
CA ARG A 65 3.15 8.59 -2.97
C ARG A 65 4.63 9.00 -3.01
N GLU A 66 5.01 9.78 -4.02
CA GLU A 66 6.34 10.41 -4.08
C GLU A 66 6.65 11.21 -2.80
N ASP A 67 7.92 11.30 -2.46
CA ASP A 67 8.43 12.01 -1.28
C ASP A 67 7.87 11.50 0.06
N SER A 68 7.23 10.34 0.09
CA SER A 68 6.87 9.67 1.34
C SER A 68 8.06 8.88 1.91
N ARG A 69 8.09 8.66 3.24
CA ARG A 69 9.12 7.80 3.85
C ARG A 69 9.13 6.38 3.22
N MET A 70 7.96 5.86 2.86
CA MET A 70 7.84 4.58 2.17
C MET A 70 8.51 4.61 0.79
N ASP A 71 8.30 5.67 -0.01
CA ASP A 71 8.93 5.82 -1.33
C ASP A 71 10.44 5.97 -1.22
N GLU A 72 10.91 6.76 -0.26
CA GLU A 72 12.34 6.94 0.03
C GLU A 72 13.01 5.59 0.30
N VAL A 73 12.47 4.78 1.21
CA VAL A 73 13.05 3.48 1.55
C VAL A 73 12.97 2.50 0.39
N LEU A 74 11.80 2.41 -0.28
CA LEU A 74 11.62 1.54 -1.44
C LEU A 74 12.42 1.98 -2.68
N SER A 75 13.05 3.16 -2.66
CA SER A 75 14.00 3.56 -3.71
C SER A 75 15.35 2.83 -3.61
N ARG A 76 15.71 2.33 -2.43
CA ARG A 76 16.96 1.64 -2.12
C ARG A 76 16.80 0.21 -1.59
N VAL A 77 15.61 -0.15 -1.14
CA VAL A 77 15.27 -1.52 -0.70
C VAL A 77 14.29 -2.11 -1.70
N ASP A 78 14.61 -3.25 -2.27
CA ASP A 78 13.80 -3.90 -3.31
C ASP A 78 12.77 -4.90 -2.75
N THR A 79 12.87 -5.25 -1.46
CA THR A 79 11.98 -6.22 -0.80
C THR A 79 10.99 -5.55 0.13
N TRP A 80 9.75 -6.00 0.10
CA TRP A 80 8.63 -5.47 0.89
C TRP A 80 7.54 -6.52 1.07
N ALA A 81 6.60 -6.26 1.96
CA ALA A 81 5.49 -7.16 2.20
C ALA A 81 4.15 -6.42 2.25
N VAL A 82 3.08 -7.20 2.12
CA VAL A 82 1.70 -6.73 2.25
C VAL A 82 0.94 -7.67 3.17
N SER A 83 0.26 -7.10 4.15
CA SER A 83 -0.72 -7.80 5.00
C SER A 83 -2.12 -7.27 4.68
N VAL A 84 -3.01 -8.13 4.20
CA VAL A 84 -4.42 -7.80 3.95
C VAL A 84 -5.16 -7.82 5.28
N LEU A 85 -5.72 -6.68 5.71
CA LEU A 85 -6.26 -6.51 7.05
C LEU A 85 -7.66 -7.09 7.21
N THR A 86 -7.93 -7.63 8.41
CA THR A 86 -9.27 -8.00 8.84
C THR A 86 -10.06 -6.81 9.37
N ASP A 87 -11.39 -6.92 9.44
CA ASP A 87 -12.27 -5.90 10.03
C ASP A 87 -11.95 -5.60 11.51
N GLY A 88 -11.41 -6.56 12.24
CA GLY A 88 -10.90 -6.39 13.60
C GLY A 88 -9.62 -5.55 13.69
N GLN A 89 -8.92 -5.35 12.58
CA GLN A 89 -7.65 -4.62 12.51
C GLN A 89 -7.81 -3.15 12.04
N LYS A 90 -9.01 -2.59 12.14
CA LYS A 90 -9.30 -1.19 11.78
C LYS A 90 -8.35 -0.20 12.45
N THR A 91 -8.00 -0.43 13.71
CA THR A 91 -7.08 0.45 14.45
C THR A 91 -5.68 0.46 13.82
N ILE A 92 -5.18 -0.69 13.37
CA ILE A 92 -3.91 -0.80 12.64
C ILE A 92 -4.00 0.03 11.36
N GLY A 93 -5.01 -0.22 10.51
CA GLY A 93 -5.21 0.53 9.28
C GLY A 93 -5.29 2.04 9.50
N SER A 94 -5.99 2.49 10.55
CA SER A 94 -6.12 3.92 10.87
C SER A 94 -4.79 4.55 11.29
N ARG A 95 -4.03 3.89 12.16
CA ARG A 95 -2.77 4.40 12.72
C ARG A 95 -1.70 4.58 11.62
N PHE A 96 -1.55 3.61 10.74
CA PHE A 96 -0.58 3.67 9.65
C PHE A 96 -1.03 4.55 8.46
N ALA A 97 -2.29 5.00 8.43
CA ALA A 97 -2.81 5.99 7.47
C ALA A 97 -2.60 7.44 7.92
N MET A 98 -2.27 7.70 9.19
CA MET A 98 -2.15 9.05 9.73
C MET A 98 -0.96 9.79 9.11
N LYS A 99 -1.21 11.00 8.60
CA LYS A 99 -0.16 11.93 8.16
C LYS A 99 0.52 12.56 9.38
N GLY A 100 1.83 12.76 9.30
CA GLY A 100 2.58 13.41 10.38
C GLY A 100 2.66 12.59 11.69
N ARG A 101 2.48 11.27 11.60
CA ARG A 101 2.66 10.37 12.74
C ARG A 101 4.09 10.42 13.26
N LEU A 102 4.26 10.24 14.57
CA LEU A 102 5.51 10.48 15.27
C LEU A 102 6.63 9.50 14.89
N SER A 103 6.33 8.20 14.77
CA SER A 103 7.34 7.18 14.49
C SER A 103 6.70 5.85 14.12
N ASP A 104 7.18 5.23 13.03
CA ASP A 104 6.80 3.87 12.67
C ASP A 104 7.23 2.85 13.73
N ARG A 105 8.39 3.05 14.36
CA ARG A 105 8.88 2.21 15.46
C ARG A 105 7.88 2.10 16.62
N LEU A 106 7.26 3.22 17.01
CA LEU A 106 6.24 3.20 18.06
C LEU A 106 4.95 2.52 17.61
N LEU A 107 4.59 2.64 16.34
CA LEU A 107 3.42 1.95 15.78
C LEU A 107 3.62 0.44 15.77
N PHE A 108 4.79 -0.04 15.36
CA PHE A 108 5.11 -1.46 15.35
C PHE A 108 5.29 -2.04 16.76
N ALA A 109 5.75 -1.26 17.74
CA ALA A 109 5.85 -1.72 19.12
C ALA A 109 4.50 -2.17 19.71
N ASP A 110 3.39 -1.55 19.27
CA ASP A 110 2.03 -1.86 19.70
C ASP A 110 1.24 -2.70 18.68
N THR A 111 1.88 -3.16 17.60
CA THR A 111 1.21 -3.91 16.55
C THR A 111 1.77 -5.34 16.50
N PRO A 112 0.98 -6.38 16.82
CA PRO A 112 1.44 -7.77 16.72
C PRO A 112 1.85 -8.11 15.30
N HIS A 113 3.12 -8.52 15.14
CA HIS A 113 3.71 -8.89 13.85
C HIS A 113 4.91 -9.80 14.06
N HIS A 114 5.35 -10.42 12.97
CA HIS A 114 6.61 -11.15 12.89
C HIS A 114 7.36 -10.77 11.62
N CYS A 115 8.67 -11.01 11.58
CA CYS A 115 9.47 -10.75 10.38
C CYS A 115 9.17 -11.76 9.29
N GLY A 116 8.94 -11.29 8.07
CA GLY A 116 8.79 -12.15 6.90
C GLY A 116 10.08 -12.89 6.58
N PRO A 117 10.03 -14.21 6.33
CA PRO A 117 11.21 -15.03 6.10
C PRO A 117 11.96 -14.68 4.81
N GLN A 118 11.29 -14.09 3.82
CA GLN A 118 11.90 -13.73 2.53
C GLN A 118 12.38 -12.28 2.48
N THR A 119 11.75 -11.38 3.23
CA THR A 119 11.95 -9.93 3.10
C THR A 119 12.48 -9.27 4.37
N GLY A 120 12.32 -9.92 5.53
CA GLY A 120 12.54 -9.30 6.83
C GLY A 120 11.47 -8.26 7.23
N ALA A 121 10.60 -7.88 6.30
CA ALA A 121 9.54 -6.90 6.54
C ALA A 121 8.48 -7.43 7.52
N PRO A 122 7.85 -6.57 8.34
CA PRO A 122 6.80 -6.98 9.26
C PRO A 122 5.58 -7.58 8.55
N LEU A 123 5.17 -8.78 8.94
CA LEU A 123 3.92 -9.40 8.58
C LEU A 123 2.96 -9.32 9.76
N ILE A 124 1.77 -8.75 9.57
CA ILE A 124 0.80 -8.53 10.64
C ILE A 124 0.16 -9.86 11.04
N GLU A 125 0.18 -10.16 12.35
CA GLU A 125 -0.48 -11.35 12.88
C GLU A 125 -2.00 -11.31 12.65
N ASP A 126 -2.61 -12.46 12.42
CA ASP A 126 -4.04 -12.61 12.12
C ASP A 126 -4.56 -11.83 10.90
N ALA A 127 -3.68 -11.36 10.01
CA ALA A 127 -4.09 -10.82 8.73
C ALA A 127 -4.80 -11.89 7.88
N LEU A 128 -5.70 -11.47 6.98
CA LEU A 128 -6.38 -12.41 6.06
C LEU A 128 -5.40 -13.14 5.17
N ALA A 129 -4.46 -12.39 4.62
CA ALA A 129 -3.40 -12.89 3.77
C ALA A 129 -2.15 -12.06 3.94
N THR A 130 -1.00 -12.67 3.72
CA THR A 130 0.31 -12.00 3.66
C THR A 130 1.00 -12.35 2.36
N VAL A 131 1.71 -11.37 1.79
CA VAL A 131 2.46 -11.52 0.53
C VAL A 131 3.81 -10.85 0.71
N GLU A 132 4.89 -11.58 0.46
CA GLU A 132 6.25 -11.05 0.44
C GLU A 132 6.70 -10.86 -1.00
N CYS A 133 7.29 -9.72 -1.31
CA CYS A 133 7.54 -9.29 -2.67
C CYS A 133 8.96 -8.77 -2.87
N ARG A 134 9.43 -8.87 -4.12
CA ARG A 134 10.59 -8.13 -4.62
C ARG A 134 10.17 -7.24 -5.78
N THR A 135 10.57 -5.99 -5.75
CA THR A 135 10.29 -5.02 -6.81
C THR A 135 10.96 -5.45 -8.12
N GLU A 136 10.18 -5.55 -9.19
CA GLU A 136 10.67 -5.74 -10.56
C GLU A 136 10.66 -4.45 -11.36
N GLN A 137 9.66 -3.59 -11.14
CA GLN A 137 9.53 -2.34 -11.86
C GLN A 137 9.09 -1.22 -10.93
N ARG A 138 9.67 -0.04 -11.15
CA ARG A 138 9.24 1.24 -10.57
C ARG A 138 8.83 2.14 -11.71
N ILE A 139 7.61 2.64 -11.68
CA ILE A 139 7.03 3.44 -12.75
C ILE A 139 6.51 4.74 -12.13
N PRO A 140 7.22 5.87 -12.31
CA PRO A 140 6.73 7.18 -11.88
C PRO A 140 5.47 7.57 -12.67
N VAL A 141 4.39 7.92 -11.98
CA VAL A 141 3.11 8.30 -12.58
C VAL A 141 2.46 9.42 -11.76
N GLY A 142 2.42 10.64 -12.31
CA GLY A 142 1.85 11.79 -11.60
C GLY A 142 2.65 12.10 -10.33
N ASP A 143 1.97 12.11 -9.18
CA ASP A 143 2.55 12.33 -7.85
C ASP A 143 2.75 11.01 -7.06
N HIS A 144 2.78 9.88 -7.77
CA HIS A 144 2.98 8.54 -7.21
C HIS A 144 3.99 7.73 -8.02
N THR A 145 4.54 6.70 -7.38
CA THR A 145 5.30 5.62 -8.01
C THR A 145 4.48 4.34 -7.94
N LEU A 146 4.28 3.69 -9.08
CA LEU A 146 3.75 2.32 -9.14
C LEU A 146 4.90 1.35 -8.98
N LEU A 147 4.74 0.40 -8.05
CA LEU A 147 5.70 -0.68 -7.82
C LEU A 147 5.07 -2.00 -8.25
N VAL A 148 5.65 -2.62 -9.26
CA VAL A 148 5.32 -3.99 -9.64
C VAL A 148 6.26 -4.91 -8.90
N GLY A 149 5.71 -5.80 -8.07
CA GLY A 149 6.46 -6.75 -7.27
C GLY A 149 6.21 -8.18 -7.69
N ARG A 150 7.29 -8.96 -7.81
CA ARG A 150 7.21 -10.42 -7.89
C ARG A 150 6.93 -10.97 -6.51
N VAL A 151 5.93 -11.83 -6.41
CA VAL A 151 5.61 -12.54 -5.18
C VAL A 151 6.65 -13.62 -4.91
N LEU A 152 7.29 -13.54 -3.77
CA LEU A 152 8.28 -14.51 -3.27
C LEU A 152 7.60 -15.57 -2.40
N GLU A 153 6.65 -15.14 -1.55
CA GLU A 153 5.88 -16.01 -0.67
C GLU A 153 4.48 -15.42 -0.45
N ALA A 154 3.49 -16.28 -0.31
CA ALA A 154 2.12 -15.89 0.01
C ALA A 154 1.52 -16.89 1.00
N ALA A 155 0.78 -16.37 1.99
CA ALA A 155 0.12 -17.18 3.01
C ALA A 155 -1.28 -16.64 3.32
N VAL A 156 -2.12 -17.49 3.90
CA VAL A 156 -3.48 -17.17 4.35
C VAL A 156 -3.58 -17.54 5.84
N PRO A 157 -3.02 -16.71 6.74
CA PRO A 157 -3.00 -17.03 8.17
C PRO A 157 -4.39 -17.05 8.81
N ASN A 158 -5.35 -16.29 8.32
CA ASN A 158 -6.71 -16.23 8.84
C ASN A 158 -7.78 -16.45 7.75
N PRO A 159 -8.00 -17.71 7.29
CA PRO A 159 -8.94 -18.00 6.19
C PRO A 159 -10.42 -17.76 6.56
N GLY A 160 -10.75 -17.67 7.85
CA GLY A 160 -12.10 -17.41 8.33
C GLY A 160 -12.39 -15.96 8.68
N GLY A 161 -11.39 -15.07 8.54
CA GLY A 161 -11.53 -13.65 8.86
C GLY A 161 -12.40 -12.91 7.84
N ARG A 162 -12.90 -11.74 8.24
CA ARG A 162 -13.66 -10.84 7.37
C ARG A 162 -12.76 -9.66 6.96
N PRO A 163 -12.82 -9.20 5.69
CA PRO A 163 -11.95 -8.13 5.22
C PRO A 163 -12.32 -6.77 5.79
N LEU A 164 -11.29 -5.96 6.07
CA LEU A 164 -11.44 -4.53 6.27
C LEU A 164 -11.57 -3.85 4.92
N LEU A 165 -12.65 -3.08 4.75
CA LEU A 165 -12.90 -2.31 3.53
C LEU A 165 -12.78 -0.82 3.79
N TYR A 166 -12.41 -0.07 2.74
CA TYR A 166 -12.51 1.38 2.71
C TYR A 166 -13.52 1.79 1.64
N PHE A 167 -14.54 2.53 2.04
CA PHE A 167 -15.63 2.94 1.17
C PHE A 167 -16.23 4.27 1.63
N ARG A 168 -16.41 5.21 0.70
CA ARG A 168 -16.97 6.55 0.97
C ARG A 168 -16.31 7.26 2.15
N GLY A 169 -14.97 7.28 2.15
CA GLY A 169 -14.20 7.98 3.16
C GLY A 169 -14.15 7.32 4.54
N GLY A 170 -14.56 6.06 4.69
CA GLY A 170 -14.56 5.36 5.97
C GLY A 170 -14.30 3.87 5.87
N TYR A 171 -13.84 3.30 6.98
CA TYR A 171 -13.68 1.86 7.12
C TYR A 171 -15.05 1.17 7.26
N ARG A 172 -15.17 0.00 6.63
CA ARG A 172 -16.38 -0.85 6.63
C ARG A 172 -15.98 -2.31 6.81
N ALA A 173 -16.93 -3.10 7.27
CA ALA A 173 -16.89 -4.57 7.24
C ALA A 173 -17.90 -5.07 6.20
N LEU A 174 -17.72 -6.30 5.74
CA LEU A 174 -18.78 -7.01 5.02
C LEU A 174 -19.90 -7.34 6.03
N GLY A 175 -21.13 -7.01 5.68
CA GLY A 175 -22.32 -7.31 6.46
C GLY A 175 -22.68 -8.79 6.44
#